data_1f3ea7403a91ba6ad70798d3107f9a97
#
_entry.id   1f3ea7403a91ba6ad70798d3107f9a97
#
_cell.length_a   1.000
_cell.length_b   1.000
_cell.length_c   1.000
_cell.angle_alpha   90.00
_cell.angle_beta   90.00
_cell.angle_gamma   90.00
#
_symmetry.space_group_name_H-M   'P 1'
#
loop_
_entity.id
_entity.type
_entity.pdbx_description
1 polymer ?
#
loop_
_entity_poly.entity_id
_entity_poly.type
_entity_poly.pdbx_seq_one_letter_code
_entity_poly.pdbx_strand_id
1 'polypeptide(L)'
;MQQYLDLMRLVRDKGVEKSDRTGTGTRSVFGHQMRFDLSEGFPLVTTKKLHLKSIIHELLWFLAGDTNIAYLKANGVRIWDEWADENGDLGPVYGHQWRSWPAPGGTKIDQIKNLIQQIEKNPDSRRLIVSAWNVADVDHMALPPCHCLFQFYVADGKLSCQLYQRSADIFLGVPFNIASYALLTMMIAQVTGLQPGEFIHTFGDAHLYLNHLEQADKQLQRNPRPLPQMKINPDVKSIFDFTYDDFELVGYDPHPHIAAPVAV
;
A
#
# COMPACT_ATOMS: atom_id res chain seq x y z
N MET A 1 -4.78 -3.08 15.21
CA MET A 1 -4.29 -1.69 14.85
C MET A 1 -3.37 -1.08 15.89
N GLN A 2 -3.14 -1.75 17.02
CA GLN A 2 -2.26 -1.24 18.07
C GLN A 2 -0.81 -1.04 17.58
N GLN A 3 -0.29 -1.97 16.78
CA GLN A 3 1.06 -1.92 16.20
C GLN A 3 1.31 -0.64 15.36
N TYR A 4 0.29 -0.12 14.68
CA TYR A 4 0.40 1.16 13.96
C TYR A 4 0.51 2.36 14.91
N LEU A 5 -0.27 2.37 16.00
CA LEU A 5 -0.16 3.43 17.02
C LEU A 5 1.17 3.35 17.78
N ASP A 6 1.68 2.14 18.00
CA ASP A 6 2.97 1.95 18.67
C ASP A 6 4.13 2.46 17.81
N LEU A 7 4.09 2.24 16.47
CA LEU A 7 5.04 2.86 15.55
C LEU A 7 4.94 4.40 15.61
N MET A 8 3.74 4.95 15.59
CA MET A 8 3.52 6.40 15.66
C MET A 8 4.10 6.99 16.96
N ARG A 9 3.86 6.33 18.12
CA ARG A 9 4.47 6.72 19.41
C ARG A 9 5.99 6.63 19.37
N LEU A 10 6.52 5.53 18.84
CA LEU A 10 7.97 5.34 18.73
C LEU A 10 8.62 6.48 17.95
N VAL A 11 8.08 6.85 16.81
CA VAL A 11 8.63 7.93 15.98
C VAL A 11 8.45 9.28 16.65
N ARG A 12 7.27 9.55 17.23
CA ARG A 12 7.00 10.80 17.95
C ARG A 12 7.95 11.01 19.13
N ASP A 13 8.20 9.95 19.92
CA ASP A 13 8.90 10.06 21.20
C ASP A 13 10.43 9.87 21.05
N LYS A 14 10.87 9.07 20.08
CA LYS A 14 12.28 8.66 19.94
C LYS A 14 12.86 8.94 18.55
N GLY A 15 12.06 9.45 17.62
CA GLY A 15 12.53 9.77 16.26
C GLY A 15 13.54 10.92 16.27
N VAL A 16 14.51 10.83 15.37
CA VAL A 16 15.51 11.88 15.14
C VAL A 16 14.93 12.91 14.18
N GLU A 17 15.12 14.19 14.50
CA GLU A 17 14.72 15.27 13.60
C GLU A 17 15.70 15.38 12.43
N LYS A 18 15.15 15.47 11.23
CA LYS A 18 15.88 15.58 9.95
C LYS A 18 15.22 16.61 9.04
N SER A 19 16.04 17.27 8.24
CA SER A 19 15.53 17.96 7.06
C SER A 19 15.04 16.97 6.01
N ASP A 20 14.12 17.40 5.17
CA ASP A 20 13.62 16.63 4.05
C ASP A 20 13.54 17.48 2.78
N ARG A 21 13.22 16.86 1.63
CA ARG A 21 13.12 17.52 0.33
C ARG A 21 12.09 18.66 0.30
N THR A 22 11.01 18.53 1.08
CA THR A 22 9.92 19.53 1.10
C THR A 22 10.23 20.75 1.97
N GLY A 23 11.30 20.69 2.78
CA GLY A 23 11.63 21.74 3.73
C GLY A 23 10.74 21.76 4.99
N THR A 24 9.76 20.86 5.11
CA THR A 24 8.87 20.77 6.27
C THR A 24 9.62 20.24 7.50
N GLY A 25 10.58 19.36 7.29
CA GLY A 25 11.26 18.60 8.33
C GLY A 25 10.46 17.38 8.79
N THR A 26 11.17 16.39 9.27
CA THR A 26 10.59 15.13 9.73
C THR A 26 11.22 14.70 11.06
N ARG A 27 10.48 13.89 11.80
CA ARG A 27 10.99 13.08 12.90
C ARG A 27 10.90 11.63 12.50
N SER A 28 12.01 10.88 12.51
CA SER A 28 12.06 9.55 11.92
C SER A 28 12.83 8.52 12.74
N VAL A 29 12.49 7.23 12.53
CA VAL A 29 13.29 6.08 12.93
C VAL A 29 13.65 5.28 11.68
N PHE A 30 14.81 4.61 11.69
CA PHE A 30 15.25 3.77 10.60
C PHE A 30 15.13 2.29 10.97
N GLY A 31 14.34 1.55 10.20
CA GLY A 31 14.07 0.14 10.43
C GLY A 31 12.96 -0.12 11.46
N HIS A 32 11.83 -0.63 10.99
CA HIS A 32 10.72 -1.10 11.84
C HIS A 32 9.89 -2.13 11.07
N GLN A 33 9.16 -2.97 11.81
CA GLN A 33 8.25 -3.93 11.19
C GLN A 33 6.95 -4.04 11.99
N MET A 34 5.81 -4.07 11.28
CA MET A 34 4.49 -4.36 11.83
C MET A 34 3.92 -5.64 11.20
N ARG A 35 3.05 -6.34 11.93
CA ARG A 35 2.33 -7.52 11.45
C ARG A 35 0.83 -7.37 11.69
N PHE A 36 0.05 -7.83 10.72
CA PHE A 36 -1.40 -7.82 10.74
C PHE A 36 -1.91 -9.20 10.34
N ASP A 37 -2.56 -9.90 11.25
CA ASP A 37 -3.27 -11.15 10.95
C ASP A 37 -4.57 -10.81 10.22
N LEU A 38 -4.69 -11.20 8.95
CA LEU A 38 -5.86 -10.89 8.14
C LEU A 38 -7.08 -11.74 8.51
N SER A 39 -6.93 -12.76 9.34
CA SER A 39 -8.04 -13.51 9.89
C SER A 39 -8.79 -12.75 11.00
N GLU A 40 -8.15 -11.78 11.66
CA GLU A 40 -8.77 -10.93 12.68
C GLU A 40 -9.66 -9.84 12.09
N GLY A 41 -9.56 -9.56 10.81
CA GLY A 41 -10.31 -8.53 10.09
C GLY A 41 -9.44 -7.73 9.12
N PHE A 42 -10.07 -6.83 8.39
CA PHE A 42 -9.39 -5.98 7.44
C PHE A 42 -8.67 -4.82 8.17
N PRO A 43 -7.34 -4.66 8.04
CA PRO A 43 -6.57 -3.71 8.83
C PRO A 43 -6.72 -2.27 8.31
N LEU A 44 -7.94 -1.76 8.29
CA LEU A 44 -8.28 -0.37 8.01
C LEU A 44 -8.27 0.41 9.32
N VAL A 45 -7.43 1.45 9.41
CA VAL A 45 -7.27 2.25 10.63
C VAL A 45 -8.62 2.79 11.11
N THR A 46 -8.93 2.58 12.40
CA THR A 46 -10.18 3.02 13.03
C THR A 46 -10.01 4.26 13.92
N THR A 47 -8.79 4.65 14.25
CA THR A 47 -8.50 5.85 15.06
C THR A 47 -8.64 7.16 14.28
N LYS A 48 -8.78 7.09 12.96
CA LYS A 48 -9.29 8.15 12.09
C LYS A 48 -9.96 7.54 10.87
N LYS A 49 -10.95 8.23 10.31
CA LYS A 49 -11.63 7.79 9.08
C LYS A 49 -10.71 7.92 7.88
N LEU A 50 -10.58 6.85 7.09
CA LEU A 50 -9.86 6.80 5.83
C LEU A 50 -10.82 6.79 4.63
N HIS A 51 -10.33 7.24 3.48
CA HIS A 51 -11.08 7.26 2.22
C HIS A 51 -10.82 5.96 1.44
N LEU A 52 -11.49 4.87 1.81
CA LEU A 52 -11.30 3.53 1.22
C LEU A 52 -11.46 3.53 -0.30
N LYS A 53 -12.38 4.35 -0.84
CA LYS A 53 -12.57 4.45 -2.29
C LYS A 53 -11.28 4.77 -3.03
N SER A 54 -10.47 5.72 -2.51
CA SER A 54 -9.17 6.04 -3.12
C SER A 54 -8.21 4.86 -3.06
N ILE A 55 -8.19 4.11 -1.96
CA ILE A 55 -7.30 2.95 -1.78
C ILE A 55 -7.63 1.86 -2.81
N ILE A 56 -8.92 1.54 -2.98
CA ILE A 56 -9.34 0.51 -3.93
C ILE A 56 -9.03 0.93 -5.36
N HIS A 57 -9.42 2.15 -5.77
CA HIS A 57 -9.16 2.61 -7.14
C HIS A 57 -7.68 2.72 -7.46
N GLU A 58 -6.84 3.15 -6.50
CA GLU A 58 -5.38 3.18 -6.69
C GLU A 58 -4.81 1.78 -6.93
N LEU A 59 -5.23 0.79 -6.11
CA LEU A 59 -4.79 -0.59 -6.28
C LEU A 59 -5.22 -1.18 -7.63
N LEU A 60 -6.47 -0.96 -8.04
CA LEU A 60 -6.97 -1.39 -9.35
C LEU A 60 -6.21 -0.72 -10.50
N TRP A 61 -5.88 0.55 -10.36
CA TRP A 61 -5.09 1.30 -11.32
C TRP A 61 -3.65 0.75 -11.44
N PHE A 62 -3.00 0.40 -10.33
CA PHE A 62 -1.71 -0.30 -10.37
C PHE A 62 -1.82 -1.66 -11.08
N LEU A 63 -2.85 -2.45 -10.77
CA LEU A 63 -3.08 -3.76 -11.38
C LEU A 63 -3.43 -3.67 -12.88
N ALA A 64 -4.03 -2.58 -13.33
CA ALA A 64 -4.22 -2.30 -14.74
C ALA A 64 -2.91 -1.98 -15.49
N GLY A 65 -1.82 -1.68 -14.76
CA GLY A 65 -0.54 -1.28 -15.36
C GLY A 65 -0.54 0.15 -15.88
N ASP A 66 -1.54 0.95 -15.47
CA ASP A 66 -1.71 2.33 -15.91
C ASP A 66 -0.81 3.29 -15.12
N THR A 67 -0.40 4.37 -15.75
CA THR A 67 0.43 5.45 -15.19
C THR A 67 -0.19 6.82 -15.36
N ASN A 68 -1.32 6.90 -16.09
CA ASN A 68 -2.07 8.13 -16.29
C ASN A 68 -3.21 8.24 -15.27
N ILE A 69 -3.35 9.42 -14.66
CA ILE A 69 -4.35 9.66 -13.61
C ILE A 69 -5.78 9.86 -14.13
N ALA A 70 -6.04 9.75 -15.43
CA ALA A 70 -7.37 9.94 -16.00
C ALA A 70 -8.42 9.01 -15.38
N TYR A 71 -8.09 7.72 -15.19
CA TYR A 71 -8.94 6.76 -14.50
C TYR A 71 -9.24 7.18 -13.05
N LEU A 72 -8.23 7.61 -12.31
CA LEU A 72 -8.39 8.05 -10.94
C LEU A 72 -9.28 9.29 -10.85
N LYS A 73 -9.07 10.29 -11.70
CA LYS A 73 -9.90 11.51 -11.80
C LYS A 73 -11.35 11.18 -12.13
N ALA A 74 -11.59 10.30 -13.11
CA ALA A 74 -12.94 9.86 -13.50
C ALA A 74 -13.71 9.21 -12.34
N ASN A 75 -12.99 8.61 -11.38
CA ASN A 75 -13.55 8.01 -10.17
C ASN A 75 -13.52 8.92 -8.94
N GLY A 76 -13.14 10.20 -9.10
CA GLY A 76 -13.09 11.20 -8.02
C GLY A 76 -11.91 11.00 -7.05
N VAL A 77 -10.86 10.30 -7.48
CA VAL A 77 -9.62 10.08 -6.72
C VAL A 77 -8.56 11.07 -7.18
N ARG A 78 -7.99 11.83 -6.24
CA ARG A 78 -7.08 12.95 -6.51
C ARG A 78 -5.72 12.83 -5.83
N ILE A 79 -5.41 11.67 -5.27
CA ILE A 79 -4.21 11.46 -4.46
C ILE A 79 -2.88 11.51 -5.24
N TRP A 80 -2.96 11.60 -6.58
CA TRP A 80 -1.82 11.70 -7.49
C TRP A 80 -1.78 12.99 -8.31
N ASP A 81 -2.78 13.89 -8.15
CA ASP A 81 -2.92 15.10 -8.97
C ASP A 81 -1.69 16.01 -8.92
N GLU A 82 -1.00 16.08 -7.77
CA GLU A 82 0.12 17.02 -7.54
C GLU A 82 1.43 16.57 -8.21
N TRP A 83 1.52 15.30 -8.63
CA TRP A 83 2.74 14.75 -9.25
C TRP A 83 2.61 14.51 -10.75
N ALA A 84 1.39 14.49 -11.27
CA ALA A 84 1.16 14.27 -12.69
C ALA A 84 1.56 15.47 -13.54
N ASP A 85 2.07 15.21 -14.73
CA ASP A 85 2.34 16.24 -15.73
C ASP A 85 1.04 16.84 -16.30
N GLU A 86 1.19 17.78 -17.26
CA GLU A 86 0.06 18.44 -17.92
C GLU A 86 -0.88 17.48 -18.68
N ASN A 87 -0.38 16.31 -19.08
CA ASN A 87 -1.14 15.25 -19.75
C ASN A 87 -1.73 14.23 -18.77
N GLY A 88 -1.44 14.39 -17.48
CA GLY A 88 -1.87 13.45 -16.42
C GLY A 88 -0.99 12.23 -16.30
N ASP A 89 0.21 12.21 -16.87
CA ASP A 89 1.14 11.09 -16.80
C ASP A 89 2.12 11.24 -15.62
N LEU A 90 2.51 10.10 -15.05
CA LEU A 90 3.43 10.00 -13.92
C LEU A 90 4.77 9.33 -14.30
N GLY A 91 4.93 8.98 -15.59
CA GLY A 91 6.06 8.16 -16.02
C GLY A 91 5.93 6.69 -15.57
N PRO A 92 7.01 5.90 -15.65
CA PRO A 92 6.96 4.46 -15.45
C PRO A 92 6.84 4.05 -13.97
N VAL A 93 5.83 4.59 -13.24
CA VAL A 93 5.57 4.31 -11.82
C VAL A 93 4.99 2.90 -11.59
N TYR A 94 4.60 2.57 -10.40
CA TYR A 94 4.15 1.27 -9.88
C TYR A 94 3.46 0.34 -10.88
N GLY A 95 2.37 0.77 -11.52
CA GLY A 95 1.61 -0.03 -12.47
C GLY A 95 2.44 -0.49 -13.65
N HIS A 96 3.26 0.39 -14.21
CA HIS A 96 4.18 0.06 -15.30
C HIS A 96 5.20 -1.01 -14.86
N GLN A 97 5.84 -0.83 -13.72
CA GLN A 97 6.84 -1.76 -13.23
C GLN A 97 6.22 -3.13 -12.90
N TRP A 98 5.04 -3.16 -12.32
CA TRP A 98 4.35 -4.41 -11.97
C TRP A 98 3.92 -5.22 -13.19
N ARG A 99 3.48 -4.54 -14.27
CA ARG A 99 2.80 -5.15 -15.41
C ARG A 99 3.58 -5.14 -16.72
N SER A 100 4.60 -4.30 -16.83
CA SER A 100 5.33 -4.05 -18.09
C SER A 100 6.80 -3.78 -17.86
N TRP A 101 7.43 -4.47 -16.90
CA TRP A 101 8.85 -4.30 -16.61
C TRP A 101 9.70 -4.49 -17.87
N PRO A 102 10.54 -3.48 -18.25
CA PRO A 102 11.38 -3.58 -19.44
C PRO A 102 12.40 -4.73 -19.31
N ALA A 103 12.54 -5.52 -20.36
CA ALA A 103 13.51 -6.61 -20.44
C ALA A 103 14.35 -6.52 -21.73
N PRO A 104 15.53 -7.16 -21.77
CA PRO A 104 16.36 -7.20 -22.96
C PRO A 104 15.61 -7.64 -24.22
N GLY A 105 15.94 -7.03 -25.36
CA GLY A 105 15.28 -7.33 -26.63
C GLY A 105 13.90 -6.68 -26.81
N GLY A 106 13.54 -5.71 -25.96
CA GLY A 106 12.26 -4.97 -26.07
C GLY A 106 11.04 -5.74 -25.57
N THR A 107 11.25 -6.89 -24.93
CA THR A 107 10.16 -7.64 -24.27
C THR A 107 9.76 -6.98 -22.97
N LYS A 108 8.55 -7.34 -22.48
CA LYS A 108 8.01 -6.84 -21.23
C LYS A 108 7.67 -8.01 -20.32
N ILE A 109 7.96 -7.84 -19.02
CA ILE A 109 7.65 -8.83 -17.99
C ILE A 109 6.45 -8.34 -17.18
N ASP A 110 5.39 -9.15 -17.16
CA ASP A 110 4.25 -8.96 -16.26
C ASP A 110 4.53 -9.70 -14.95
N GLN A 111 5.02 -8.99 -13.95
CA GLN A 111 5.41 -9.55 -12.66
C GLN A 111 4.19 -10.10 -11.90
N ILE A 112 3.02 -9.45 -11.98
CA ILE A 112 1.81 -9.90 -11.29
C ILE A 112 1.29 -11.21 -11.88
N LYS A 113 1.24 -11.30 -13.22
CA LYS A 113 0.84 -12.54 -13.90
C LYS A 113 1.79 -13.69 -13.57
N ASN A 114 3.10 -13.42 -13.61
CA ASN A 114 4.13 -14.41 -13.28
C ASN A 114 4.04 -14.86 -11.81
N LEU A 115 3.79 -13.93 -10.89
CA LEU A 115 3.60 -14.22 -9.47
C LEU A 115 2.45 -15.22 -9.24
N ILE A 116 1.27 -14.94 -9.82
CA ILE A 116 0.10 -15.81 -9.67
C ILE A 116 0.40 -17.20 -10.21
N GLN A 117 0.97 -17.30 -11.41
CA GLN A 117 1.37 -18.59 -12.00
C GLN A 117 2.40 -19.35 -11.13
N GLN A 118 3.31 -18.64 -10.48
CA GLN A 118 4.28 -19.26 -9.57
C GLN A 118 3.63 -19.76 -8.29
N ILE A 119 2.69 -19.01 -7.70
CA ILE A 119 1.94 -19.43 -6.52
C ILE A 119 1.18 -20.74 -6.82
N GLU A 120 0.52 -20.80 -7.98
CA GLU A 120 -0.24 -21.99 -8.39
C GLU A 120 0.64 -23.23 -8.66
N LYS A 121 1.80 -23.03 -9.29
CA LYS A 121 2.67 -24.12 -9.73
C LYS A 121 3.68 -24.56 -8.69
N ASN A 122 4.16 -23.65 -7.88
CA ASN A 122 5.21 -23.87 -6.88
C ASN A 122 5.04 -22.91 -5.68
N PRO A 123 4.04 -23.18 -4.81
CA PRO A 123 3.75 -22.31 -3.67
C PRO A 123 4.92 -22.21 -2.68
N ASP A 124 5.81 -23.21 -2.61
CA ASP A 124 7.00 -23.19 -1.75
C ASP A 124 8.15 -22.32 -2.29
N SER A 125 7.96 -21.66 -3.40
CA SER A 125 8.97 -20.79 -4.02
C SER A 125 9.33 -19.63 -3.09
N ARG A 126 10.64 -19.37 -2.95
CA ARG A 126 11.18 -18.18 -2.26
C ARG A 126 11.36 -16.98 -3.21
N ARG A 127 10.86 -17.09 -4.45
CA ARG A 127 10.97 -16.08 -5.51
C ARG A 127 9.63 -15.43 -5.85
N LEU A 128 8.67 -15.49 -4.94
CA LEU A 128 7.36 -14.85 -5.08
C LEU A 128 7.48 -13.36 -4.79
N ILE A 129 8.21 -12.63 -5.65
CA ILE A 129 8.58 -11.23 -5.45
C ILE A 129 8.08 -10.39 -6.62
N VAL A 130 7.60 -9.19 -6.30
CA VAL A 130 7.30 -8.10 -7.24
C VAL A 130 8.10 -6.88 -6.83
N SER A 131 8.84 -6.28 -7.76
CA SER A 131 9.64 -5.08 -7.54
C SER A 131 9.09 -3.90 -8.35
N ALA A 132 8.96 -2.75 -7.69
CA ALA A 132 8.69 -1.47 -8.35
C ALA A 132 9.97 -0.62 -8.49
N TRP A 133 11.04 -0.97 -7.77
CA TRP A 133 12.32 -0.25 -7.80
C TRP A 133 13.15 -0.70 -9.00
N ASN A 134 12.99 0.01 -10.12
CA ASN A 134 13.78 -0.21 -11.32
C ASN A 134 14.85 0.89 -11.44
N VAL A 135 16.10 0.54 -11.21
CA VAL A 135 17.22 1.50 -11.19
C VAL A 135 17.37 2.24 -12.53
N ALA A 136 16.98 1.61 -13.65
CA ALA A 136 17.05 2.24 -14.97
C ALA A 136 15.95 3.27 -15.22
N ASP A 137 14.82 3.15 -14.52
CA ASP A 137 13.62 3.97 -14.75
C ASP A 137 13.34 4.98 -13.63
N VAL A 138 13.97 4.83 -12.46
CA VAL A 138 13.62 5.59 -11.25
C VAL A 138 13.71 7.10 -11.44
N ASP A 139 14.66 7.58 -12.24
CA ASP A 139 14.85 9.00 -12.53
C ASP A 139 13.85 9.56 -13.54
N HIS A 140 13.06 8.69 -14.19
CA HIS A 140 12.00 9.06 -15.14
C HIS A 140 10.60 9.03 -14.50
N MET A 141 10.51 8.66 -13.23
CA MET A 141 9.26 8.63 -12.47
C MET A 141 8.98 9.98 -11.83
N ALA A 142 7.73 10.45 -11.91
CA ALA A 142 7.31 11.68 -11.21
C ALA A 142 7.53 11.57 -9.69
N LEU A 143 7.40 10.37 -9.14
CA LEU A 143 7.71 10.03 -7.76
C LEU A 143 8.36 8.65 -7.68
N PRO A 144 9.65 8.53 -7.28
CA PRO A 144 10.30 7.25 -7.04
C PRO A 144 9.54 6.39 -6.04
N PRO A 145 9.39 5.06 -6.27
CA PRO A 145 8.55 4.22 -5.45
C PRO A 145 8.95 4.24 -3.97
N CYS A 146 8.01 4.57 -3.10
CA CYS A 146 8.16 4.47 -1.65
C CYS A 146 8.07 3.01 -1.20
N HIS A 147 7.05 2.27 -1.67
CA HIS A 147 6.92 0.83 -1.48
C HIS A 147 7.64 0.11 -2.62
N CYS A 148 8.89 -0.31 -2.34
CA CYS A 148 9.86 -0.71 -3.36
C CYS A 148 9.65 -2.11 -3.89
N LEU A 149 9.34 -3.06 -3.01
CA LEU A 149 9.12 -4.47 -3.34
C LEU A 149 8.24 -5.15 -2.31
N PHE A 150 7.56 -6.19 -2.73
CA PHE A 150 6.83 -7.07 -1.85
C PHE A 150 7.03 -8.53 -2.22
N GLN A 151 6.97 -9.40 -1.21
CA GLN A 151 7.19 -10.82 -1.32
C GLN A 151 6.02 -11.57 -0.71
N PHE A 152 5.60 -12.66 -1.36
CA PHE A 152 4.60 -13.56 -0.83
C PHE A 152 5.23 -14.83 -0.26
N TYR A 153 4.49 -15.43 0.67
CA TYR A 153 4.83 -16.67 1.32
C TYR A 153 3.59 -17.51 1.51
N VAL A 154 3.64 -18.78 1.13
CA VAL A 154 2.55 -19.73 1.29
C VAL A 154 2.92 -20.74 2.36
N ALA A 155 2.07 -20.91 3.36
CA ALA A 155 2.19 -21.95 4.38
C ALA A 155 0.81 -22.34 4.92
N ASP A 156 0.59 -23.59 5.17
CA ASP A 156 -0.65 -24.13 5.78
C ASP A 156 -1.92 -23.66 5.03
N GLY A 157 -1.84 -23.58 3.70
CA GLY A 157 -2.95 -23.11 2.84
C GLY A 157 -3.26 -21.61 2.93
N LYS A 158 -2.36 -20.83 3.56
CA LYS A 158 -2.49 -19.38 3.71
C LYS A 158 -1.42 -18.64 2.92
N LEU A 159 -1.82 -17.49 2.37
CA LEU A 159 -0.96 -16.55 1.66
C LEU A 159 -0.66 -15.35 2.54
N SER A 160 0.62 -15.10 2.82
CA SER A 160 1.11 -13.91 3.52
C SER A 160 1.91 -13.02 2.59
N CYS A 161 1.92 -11.72 2.87
CA CYS A 161 2.66 -10.72 2.09
C CYS A 161 3.57 -9.91 3.00
N GLN A 162 4.83 -9.72 2.59
CA GLN A 162 5.74 -8.77 3.23
C GLN A 162 6.08 -7.65 2.26
N LEU A 163 5.79 -6.41 2.66
CA LEU A 163 6.16 -5.20 1.94
C LEU A 163 7.43 -4.58 2.55
N TYR A 164 8.39 -4.17 1.69
CA TYR A 164 9.43 -3.24 2.08
C TYR A 164 9.11 -1.84 1.55
N GLN A 165 8.94 -0.89 2.45
CA GLN A 165 8.72 0.53 2.16
C GLN A 165 9.92 1.35 2.62
N ARG A 166 10.67 1.93 1.66
CA ARG A 166 11.90 2.68 1.94
C ARG A 166 11.67 4.01 2.66
N SER A 167 10.52 4.63 2.40
CA SER A 167 10.13 5.95 2.91
C SER A 167 8.65 5.93 3.24
N ALA A 168 8.28 6.25 4.47
CA ALA A 168 6.94 6.04 4.98
C ALA A 168 6.46 7.20 5.84
N ASP A 169 5.58 8.05 5.27
CA ASP A 169 4.78 9.01 6.03
C ASP A 169 3.77 8.24 6.88
N ILE A 170 4.04 8.17 8.18
CA ILE A 170 3.24 7.38 9.13
C ILE A 170 1.83 7.95 9.26
N PHE A 171 1.65 9.26 9.16
CA PHE A 171 0.35 9.86 9.40
C PHE A 171 -0.59 9.75 8.19
N LEU A 172 -0.16 10.15 6.99
CA LEU A 172 -1.01 10.13 5.79
C LEU A 172 -0.87 8.85 4.97
N GLY A 173 0.37 8.44 4.63
CA GLY A 173 0.62 7.37 3.67
C GLY A 173 0.46 5.96 4.24
N VAL A 174 1.07 5.66 5.38
CA VAL A 174 1.10 4.31 5.94
C VAL A 174 -0.28 3.68 6.13
N PRO A 175 -1.32 4.38 6.63
CA PRO A 175 -2.66 3.81 6.72
C PRO A 175 -3.24 3.34 5.39
N PHE A 176 -2.97 4.06 4.30
CA PHE A 176 -3.36 3.69 2.93
C PHE A 176 -2.60 2.45 2.47
N ASN A 177 -1.28 2.42 2.70
CA ASN A 177 -0.43 1.29 2.29
C ASN A 177 -0.79 0.00 3.03
N ILE A 178 -1.09 0.06 4.34
CA ILE A 178 -1.56 -1.11 5.11
C ILE A 178 -2.82 -1.70 4.45
N ALA A 179 -3.83 -0.89 4.21
CA ALA A 179 -5.09 -1.35 3.64
C ALA A 179 -4.93 -1.84 2.20
N SER A 180 -4.14 -1.14 1.37
CA SER A 180 -3.89 -1.50 -0.03
C SER A 180 -3.22 -2.88 -0.16
N TYR A 181 -2.14 -3.13 0.59
CA TYR A 181 -1.43 -4.40 0.52
C TYR A 181 -2.14 -5.55 1.23
N ALA A 182 -2.91 -5.27 2.29
CA ALA A 182 -3.82 -6.25 2.88
C ALA A 182 -4.88 -6.68 1.86
N LEU A 183 -5.49 -5.72 1.14
CA LEU A 183 -6.47 -6.00 0.10
C LEU A 183 -5.85 -6.80 -1.06
N LEU A 184 -4.67 -6.41 -1.55
CA LEU A 184 -3.93 -7.14 -2.58
C LEU A 184 -3.66 -8.59 -2.15
N THR A 185 -3.28 -8.81 -0.89
CA THR A 185 -3.05 -10.15 -0.35
C THR A 185 -4.33 -10.99 -0.36
N MET A 186 -5.46 -10.40 0.04
CA MET A 186 -6.76 -11.08 0.02
C MET A 186 -7.20 -11.41 -1.40
N MET A 187 -7.02 -10.47 -2.35
CA MET A 187 -7.36 -10.69 -3.77
C MET A 187 -6.54 -11.83 -4.39
N ILE A 188 -5.22 -11.83 -4.17
CA ILE A 188 -4.34 -12.89 -4.70
C ILE A 188 -4.65 -14.23 -4.01
N ALA A 189 -4.91 -14.26 -2.72
CA ALA A 189 -5.32 -15.47 -2.01
C ALA A 189 -6.59 -16.06 -2.65
N GLN A 190 -7.61 -15.24 -2.90
CA GLN A 190 -8.85 -15.68 -3.54
C GLN A 190 -8.61 -16.30 -4.92
N VAL A 191 -7.90 -15.63 -5.82
CA VAL A 191 -7.70 -16.10 -7.19
C VAL A 191 -6.77 -17.31 -7.30
N THR A 192 -5.97 -17.58 -6.26
CA THR A 192 -5.09 -18.76 -6.17
C THR A 192 -5.64 -19.88 -5.28
N GLY A 193 -6.87 -19.71 -4.76
CA GLY A 193 -7.53 -20.73 -3.92
C GLY A 193 -6.94 -20.88 -2.52
N LEU A 194 -6.20 -19.87 -2.03
CA LEU A 194 -5.61 -19.82 -0.69
C LEU A 194 -6.45 -18.98 0.28
N GLN A 195 -6.19 -19.12 1.57
CA GLN A 195 -6.75 -18.23 2.60
C GLN A 195 -5.78 -17.05 2.84
N PRO A 196 -6.28 -15.86 3.19
CA PRO A 196 -5.43 -14.78 3.65
C PRO A 196 -4.68 -15.16 4.94
N GLY A 197 -3.38 -14.90 4.98
CA GLY A 197 -2.52 -15.08 6.15
C GLY A 197 -2.22 -13.76 6.84
N GLU A 198 -0.94 -13.36 6.86
CA GLU A 198 -0.49 -12.09 7.45
C GLU A 198 -0.11 -11.06 6.38
N PHE A 199 -0.32 -9.79 6.68
CA PHE A 199 0.38 -8.70 6.03
C PHE A 199 1.50 -8.19 6.95
N ILE A 200 2.73 -8.20 6.46
CA ILE A 200 3.92 -7.75 7.18
C ILE A 200 4.44 -6.48 6.50
N HIS A 201 4.51 -5.39 7.25
CA HIS A 201 4.96 -4.10 6.73
C HIS A 201 6.33 -3.74 7.32
N THR A 202 7.35 -3.78 6.49
CA THR A 202 8.74 -3.48 6.86
C THR A 202 9.13 -2.11 6.31
N PHE A 203 9.71 -1.28 7.17
CA PHE A 203 10.06 0.10 6.86
C PHE A 203 11.56 0.32 6.83
N GLY A 204 12.01 1.16 5.90
CA GLY A 204 13.28 1.87 5.99
C GLY A 204 13.14 3.12 6.85
N ASP A 205 13.02 4.31 6.24
CA ASP A 205 12.76 5.58 6.95
C ASP A 205 11.25 5.71 7.25
N ALA A 206 10.88 5.51 8.50
CA ALA A 206 9.51 5.70 8.98
C ALA A 206 9.43 7.04 9.72
N HIS A 207 8.62 7.97 9.21
CA HIS A 207 8.66 9.36 9.69
C HIS A 207 7.28 10.00 9.88
N LEU A 208 7.26 10.99 10.77
CA LEU A 208 6.21 11.98 10.92
C LEU A 208 6.75 13.34 10.46
N TYR A 209 6.04 14.01 9.56
CA TYR A 209 6.32 15.40 9.25
C TYR A 209 6.11 16.28 10.48
N LEU A 210 6.95 17.31 10.69
CA LEU A 210 6.87 18.16 11.87
C LEU A 210 5.54 18.92 11.97
N ASN A 211 4.90 19.21 10.81
CA ASN A 211 3.56 19.81 10.75
C ASN A 211 2.41 18.80 10.98
N HIS A 212 2.70 17.51 11.26
CA HIS A 212 1.73 16.47 11.60
C HIS A 212 1.75 16.07 13.08
N LEU A 213 2.63 16.64 13.91
CA LEU A 213 2.80 16.20 15.31
C LEU A 213 1.52 16.39 16.13
N GLU A 214 0.83 17.53 15.98
CA GLU A 214 -0.44 17.77 16.68
C GLU A 214 -1.54 16.77 16.26
N GLN A 215 -1.62 16.45 14.97
CA GLN A 215 -2.54 15.47 14.43
C GLN A 215 -2.25 14.06 14.93
N ALA A 216 -0.95 13.70 15.01
CA ALA A 216 -0.50 12.44 15.57
C ALA A 216 -0.86 12.34 17.06
N ASP A 217 -0.64 13.40 17.83
CA ASP A 217 -1.02 13.46 19.25
C ASP A 217 -2.52 13.28 19.44
N LYS A 218 -3.33 13.94 18.63
CA LYS A 218 -4.78 13.79 18.64
C LYS A 218 -5.20 12.35 18.31
N GLN A 219 -4.57 11.71 17.32
CA GLN A 219 -4.86 10.34 16.95
C GLN A 219 -4.45 9.34 18.03
N LEU A 220 -3.32 9.56 18.69
CA LEU A 220 -2.80 8.71 19.76
C LEU A 220 -3.64 8.73 21.06
N GLN A 221 -4.49 9.72 21.23
CA GLN A 221 -5.46 9.79 22.34
C GLN A 221 -6.72 8.93 22.09
N ARG A 222 -6.89 8.38 20.86
CA ARG A 222 -8.05 7.58 20.50
C ARG A 222 -7.77 6.10 20.64
N ASN A 223 -8.72 5.37 21.24
CA ASN A 223 -8.65 3.92 21.30
C ASN A 223 -9.05 3.31 19.96
N PRO A 224 -8.32 2.29 19.45
CA PRO A 224 -8.76 1.53 18.30
C PRO A 224 -10.14 0.91 18.55
N ARG A 225 -10.97 0.88 17.51
CA ARG A 225 -12.25 0.16 17.48
C ARG A 225 -12.06 -1.19 16.77
N PRO A 226 -13.04 -2.10 16.86
CA PRO A 226 -12.97 -3.38 16.15
C PRO A 226 -12.66 -3.19 14.66
N LEU A 227 -11.88 -4.11 14.09
CA LEU A 227 -11.58 -4.10 12.67
C LEU A 227 -12.83 -4.40 11.84
N PRO A 228 -13.01 -3.71 10.71
CA PRO A 228 -14.06 -4.07 9.75
C PRO A 228 -13.71 -5.38 9.04
N GLN A 229 -14.69 -5.92 8.30
CA GLN A 229 -14.50 -7.04 7.41
C GLN A 229 -14.54 -6.55 5.96
N MET A 230 -13.61 -7.00 5.13
CA MET A 230 -13.66 -6.82 3.69
C MET A 230 -14.26 -8.06 3.05
N LYS A 231 -15.41 -7.90 2.40
CA LYS A 231 -15.99 -8.94 1.55
C LYS A 231 -15.57 -8.68 0.11
N ILE A 232 -15.11 -9.72 -0.55
CA ILE A 232 -14.69 -9.70 -1.95
C ILE A 232 -15.64 -10.62 -2.72
N ASN A 233 -16.12 -10.17 -3.88
CA ASN A 233 -16.98 -10.96 -4.75
C ASN A 233 -16.32 -12.31 -5.10
N PRO A 234 -16.86 -13.45 -4.63
CA PRO A 234 -16.24 -14.77 -4.81
C PRO A 234 -16.26 -15.27 -6.25
N ASP A 235 -17.06 -14.64 -7.13
CA ASP A 235 -17.19 -15.04 -8.52
C ASP A 235 -16.03 -14.56 -9.39
N VAL A 236 -15.27 -13.56 -8.94
CA VAL A 236 -14.09 -13.07 -9.65
C VAL A 236 -12.94 -14.08 -9.50
N LYS A 237 -12.43 -14.57 -10.64
CA LYS A 237 -11.40 -15.62 -10.72
C LYS A 237 -10.05 -15.15 -11.26
N SER A 238 -9.97 -13.94 -11.80
CA SER A 238 -8.74 -13.33 -12.26
C SER A 238 -8.48 -12.04 -11.51
N ILE A 239 -7.22 -11.82 -11.10
CA ILE A 239 -6.80 -10.59 -10.40
C ILE A 239 -7.05 -9.32 -11.24
N PHE A 240 -7.14 -9.49 -12.57
CA PHE A 240 -7.29 -8.39 -13.51
C PHE A 240 -8.76 -8.06 -13.83
N ASP A 241 -9.71 -8.86 -13.33
CA ASP A 241 -11.13 -8.71 -13.61
C ASP A 241 -11.88 -7.99 -12.48
N PHE A 242 -11.21 -7.72 -11.35
CA PHE A 242 -11.81 -6.98 -10.26
C PHE A 242 -12.16 -5.55 -10.65
N THR A 243 -13.33 -5.13 -10.21
CA THR A 243 -13.84 -3.76 -10.28
C THR A 243 -14.08 -3.21 -8.88
N TYR A 244 -14.36 -1.92 -8.76
CA TYR A 244 -14.66 -1.31 -7.46
C TYR A 244 -15.87 -1.96 -6.75
N ASP A 245 -16.86 -2.38 -7.52
CA ASP A 245 -18.12 -2.95 -7.00
C ASP A 245 -17.97 -4.37 -6.45
N ASP A 246 -16.80 -5.01 -6.64
CA ASP A 246 -16.50 -6.33 -6.10
C ASP A 246 -16.05 -6.31 -4.64
N PHE A 247 -15.98 -5.13 -4.01
CA PHE A 247 -15.51 -4.95 -2.63
C PHE A 247 -16.60 -4.31 -1.75
N GLU A 248 -16.94 -4.99 -0.65
CA GLU A 248 -17.88 -4.48 0.36
C GLU A 248 -17.19 -4.40 1.72
N LEU A 249 -17.09 -3.20 2.28
CA LEU A 249 -16.58 -2.99 3.64
C LEU A 249 -17.73 -3.07 4.66
N VAL A 250 -17.65 -4.00 5.59
CA VAL A 250 -18.69 -4.23 6.61
C VAL A 250 -18.17 -3.90 8.00
N GLY A 251 -18.94 -3.14 8.76
CA GLY A 251 -18.64 -2.85 10.17
C GLY A 251 -17.55 -1.82 10.40
N TYR A 252 -17.26 -0.94 9.42
CA TYR A 252 -16.29 0.12 9.61
C TYR A 252 -16.88 1.28 10.41
N ASP A 253 -16.51 1.37 11.68
CA ASP A 253 -16.89 2.42 12.61
C ASP A 253 -15.66 3.21 13.11
N PRO A 254 -15.07 4.10 12.29
CA PRO A 254 -13.87 4.84 12.67
C PRO A 254 -14.22 6.07 13.52
N HIS A 255 -13.22 6.55 14.27
CA HIS A 255 -13.24 7.92 14.76
C HIS A 255 -13.25 8.93 13.60
N PRO A 256 -13.71 10.18 13.83
CA PRO A 256 -13.74 11.21 12.79
C PRO A 256 -12.40 11.43 12.12
N HIS A 257 -12.45 11.86 10.86
CA HIS A 257 -11.25 12.24 10.09
C HIS A 257 -10.40 13.28 10.83
N ILE A 258 -9.08 13.21 10.65
CA ILE A 258 -8.13 14.23 11.08
C ILE A 258 -7.44 14.75 9.82
N ALA A 259 -7.71 16.00 9.47
CA ALA A 259 -7.07 16.66 8.34
C ALA A 259 -5.60 17.01 8.67
N ALA A 260 -4.73 16.86 7.68
CA ALA A 260 -3.34 17.28 7.73
C ALA A 260 -2.89 17.78 6.35
N PRO A 261 -1.95 18.74 6.27
CA PRO A 261 -1.40 19.19 5.01
C PRO A 261 -0.56 18.08 4.36
N VAL A 262 -0.59 18.00 3.03
CA VAL A 262 0.32 17.13 2.27
C VAL A 262 1.65 17.84 2.12
N ALA A 263 2.76 17.16 2.36
CA ALA A 263 4.11 17.67 2.11
C ALA A 263 4.51 17.29 0.67
N VAL A 264 4.72 18.28 -0.18
CA VAL A 264 5.05 18.16 -1.62
C VAL A 264 6.38 18.77 -1.96
#